data_56afbc2318325c88c5c02604a7258080
#
_entry.id   56afbc2318325c88c5c02604a7258080
#
_cell.length_a   1.000
_cell.length_b   1.000
_cell.length_c   1.000
_cell.angle_alpha   90.00
_cell.angle_beta   90.00
_cell.angle_gamma   90.00
#
_symmetry.space_group_name_H-M   'P 1'
#
loop_
_entity.id
_entity.type
_entity.pdbx_description
1 polymer ?
#
loop_
_entity_poly.entity_id
_entity_poly.type
_entity_poly.pdbx_seq_one_letter_code
_entity_poly.pdbx_strand_id
1 'polypeptide(L)'
;GAANIGDVDVLTQIGAANLANGQVSVATTATQIVASRATRRSVTIVNHGTTDVFIGIATVTTANGFILSGVEGAAVTLHVTGVIQGIVAAGSQTVGYFEEYD
;
A
#
# COMPACT_ATOMS: atom_id res chain seq x y z
N GLY A 1 -12.76 -16.98 -31.36
CA GLY A 1 -13.04 -15.79 -32.07
C GLY A 1 -13.01 -14.55 -31.22
N ALA A 2 -13.63 -13.53 -31.70
CA ALA A 2 -13.68 -12.26 -31.02
C ALA A 2 -14.28 -12.37 -29.61
N ALA A 3 -15.21 -13.26 -29.42
CA ALA A 3 -15.81 -13.48 -28.10
C ALA A 3 -14.79 -13.93 -27.07
N ASN A 4 -13.79 -14.68 -27.50
CA ASN A 4 -12.74 -15.14 -26.59
C ASN A 4 -11.86 -14.02 -26.11
N ILE A 5 -11.66 -13.01 -26.91
CA ILE A 5 -10.89 -11.84 -26.49
C ILE A 5 -11.61 -11.09 -25.38
N GLY A 6 -12.92 -10.92 -25.50
CA GLY A 6 -13.72 -10.31 -24.46
C GLY A 6 -13.71 -11.13 -23.19
N ASP A 7 -13.75 -12.46 -23.30
CA ASP A 7 -13.72 -13.32 -22.13
C ASP A 7 -12.39 -13.22 -21.40
N VAL A 8 -11.28 -13.11 -22.12
CA VAL A 8 -9.96 -12.92 -21.51
C VAL A 8 -9.92 -11.62 -20.71
N ASP A 9 -10.45 -10.54 -21.27
CA ASP A 9 -10.49 -9.25 -20.56
C ASP A 9 -11.34 -9.34 -19.30
N VAL A 10 -12.47 -10.02 -19.35
CA VAL A 10 -13.31 -10.21 -18.18
C VAL A 10 -12.56 -10.98 -17.11
N LEU A 11 -11.84 -12.03 -17.48
CA LEU A 11 -11.06 -12.81 -16.52
C LEU A 11 -9.98 -12.00 -15.84
N THR A 12 -9.33 -11.08 -16.56
CA THR A 12 -8.30 -10.22 -15.96
C THR A 12 -8.89 -9.19 -15.01
N GLN A 13 -10.17 -8.92 -15.08
CA GLN A 13 -10.86 -7.97 -14.22
C GLN A 13 -11.52 -8.62 -13.00
N ILE A 14 -11.53 -9.94 -12.93
CA ILE A 14 -12.00 -10.65 -11.76
C ILE A 14 -11.05 -10.36 -10.60
N GLY A 15 -11.61 -10.20 -9.42
CA GLY A 15 -10.83 -9.91 -8.22
C GLY A 15 -9.78 -10.98 -7.91
N ALA A 16 -8.82 -10.62 -7.10
CA ALA A 16 -7.79 -11.53 -6.64
C ALA A 16 -8.40 -12.64 -5.77
N ALA A 17 -7.72 -13.76 -5.70
CA ALA A 17 -8.19 -14.93 -4.95
C ALA A 17 -8.06 -14.75 -3.44
N ASN A 18 -7.13 -13.91 -2.98
CA ASN A 18 -6.74 -13.84 -1.57
C ASN A 18 -6.67 -12.41 -1.07
N LEU A 19 -6.84 -12.27 0.25
CA LEU A 19 -6.71 -11.01 0.96
C LEU A 19 -5.79 -11.20 2.16
N ALA A 20 -4.88 -10.25 2.37
CA ALA A 20 -4.08 -10.16 3.58
C ALA A 20 -4.16 -8.75 4.13
N ASN A 21 -4.08 -8.62 5.46
CA ASN A 21 -4.17 -7.31 6.11
C ASN A 21 -3.26 -7.26 7.33
N GLY A 22 -2.96 -6.05 7.79
CA GLY A 22 -2.17 -5.85 8.99
C GLY A 22 -2.08 -4.39 9.36
N GLN A 23 -1.37 -4.12 10.44
CA GLN A 23 -1.11 -2.76 10.92
C GLN A 23 0.37 -2.65 11.27
N VAL A 24 0.95 -1.47 11.03
CA VAL A 24 2.35 -1.19 11.27
C VAL A 24 2.49 0.17 11.93
N SER A 25 3.35 0.26 12.95
CA SER A 25 3.73 1.54 13.54
C SER A 25 4.91 2.10 12.76
N VAL A 26 4.70 3.18 12.03
CA VAL A 26 5.72 3.83 11.20
C VAL A 26 6.51 4.79 12.07
N ALA A 27 7.83 4.66 12.05
CA ALA A 27 8.75 5.45 12.87
C ALA A 27 9.42 6.58 12.07
N THR A 28 10.32 7.29 12.73
CA THR A 28 11.09 8.39 12.11
C THR A 28 12.25 7.90 11.26
N THR A 29 12.39 6.60 11.10
CA THR A 29 13.28 5.96 10.11
C THR A 29 12.43 5.15 9.15
N ALA A 30 12.94 4.89 7.95
CA ALA A 30 12.18 4.13 6.95
C ALA A 30 11.73 2.79 7.55
N THR A 31 10.44 2.58 7.61
CA THR A 31 9.80 1.41 8.22
C THR A 31 9.04 0.64 7.16
N GLN A 32 9.26 -0.66 7.07
CA GLN A 32 8.51 -1.48 6.12
C GLN A 32 7.04 -1.53 6.53
N ILE A 33 6.16 -1.12 5.63
CA ILE A 33 4.71 -1.24 5.81
C ILE A 33 4.24 -2.57 5.24
N VAL A 34 4.63 -2.87 4.00
CA VAL A 34 4.19 -4.08 3.30
C VAL A 34 5.40 -4.73 2.65
N ALA A 35 5.57 -6.03 2.87
CA ALA A 35 6.62 -6.83 2.22
C ALA A 35 6.32 -7.01 0.73
N SER A 36 7.34 -7.31 -0.07
CA SER A 36 7.13 -7.64 -1.48
C SER A 36 6.28 -8.92 -1.62
N ARG A 37 5.46 -8.93 -2.66
CA ARG A 37 4.64 -10.10 -3.00
C ARG A 37 4.43 -10.14 -4.50
N ALA A 38 5.05 -11.10 -5.16
CA ALA A 38 5.05 -11.19 -6.62
C ALA A 38 3.65 -11.32 -7.22
N THR A 39 2.71 -11.90 -6.48
CA THR A 39 1.33 -12.13 -6.95
C THR A 39 0.36 -11.04 -6.49
N ARG A 40 0.86 -9.97 -5.88
CA ARG A 40 0.00 -8.87 -5.44
C ARG A 40 -0.60 -8.15 -6.64
N ARG A 41 -1.91 -7.90 -6.56
CA ARG A 41 -2.63 -7.09 -7.54
C ARG A 41 -2.81 -5.66 -7.07
N SER A 42 -3.11 -5.47 -5.79
CA SER A 42 -3.28 -4.14 -5.20
C SER A 42 -3.01 -4.18 -3.72
N VAL A 43 -2.67 -3.03 -3.16
CA VAL A 43 -2.56 -2.82 -1.73
C VAL A 43 -3.11 -1.44 -1.40
N THR A 44 -3.93 -1.37 -0.37
CA THR A 44 -4.43 -0.10 0.15
C THR A 44 -3.81 0.13 1.51
N ILE A 45 -3.28 1.34 1.70
CA ILE A 45 -2.68 1.76 2.95
C ILE A 45 -3.52 2.89 3.49
N VAL A 46 -3.90 2.81 4.77
CA VAL A 46 -4.76 3.79 5.42
C VAL A 46 -4.07 4.36 6.65
N ASN A 47 -4.17 5.68 6.82
CA ASN A 47 -3.66 6.35 8.02
C ASN A 47 -4.67 6.19 9.15
N HIS A 48 -4.21 5.70 10.29
CA HIS A 48 -5.07 5.47 11.46
C HIS A 48 -5.09 6.66 12.43
N GLY A 49 -4.47 7.76 12.09
CA GLY A 49 -4.41 8.89 13.01
C GLY A 49 -4.16 10.22 12.33
N THR A 50 -3.54 11.15 13.04
CA THR A 50 -3.43 12.55 12.63
C THR A 50 -2.02 12.97 12.24
N THR A 51 -1.06 12.07 12.18
CA THR A 51 0.32 12.35 11.78
C THR A 51 0.50 11.98 10.31
N ASP A 52 1.09 12.90 9.53
CA ASP A 52 1.41 12.64 8.12
C ASP A 52 2.40 11.49 8.02
N VAL A 53 2.15 10.57 7.10
CA VAL A 53 3.06 9.47 6.78
C VAL A 53 3.56 9.66 5.35
N PHE A 54 4.87 9.54 5.15
CA PHE A 54 5.48 9.69 3.84
C PHE A 54 5.86 8.31 3.32
N ILE A 55 5.34 7.94 2.18
CA ILE A 55 5.42 6.59 1.62
C ILE A 55 6.42 6.57 0.47
N GLY A 56 7.19 5.51 0.39
CA GLY A 56 8.16 5.35 -0.69
C GLY A 56 8.94 4.05 -0.59
N ILE A 57 10.15 4.07 -1.13
CA ILE A 57 11.09 2.95 -1.09
C ILE A 57 11.97 3.05 0.16
N ALA A 58 12.94 2.15 0.30
CA ALA A 58 13.79 2.07 1.51
C ALA A 58 14.59 3.35 1.81
N THR A 59 14.76 4.23 0.83
CA THR A 59 15.43 5.53 0.99
C THR A 59 14.46 6.69 1.21
N VAL A 60 13.20 6.40 1.52
CA VAL A 60 12.18 7.42 1.72
C VAL A 60 12.55 8.36 2.87
N THR A 61 12.28 9.64 2.66
CA THR A 61 12.41 10.69 3.67
C THR A 61 11.15 11.54 3.65
N THR A 62 11.01 12.43 4.63
CA THR A 62 9.89 13.38 4.64
C THR A 62 9.96 14.38 3.49
N ALA A 63 11.12 14.52 2.86
CA ALA A 63 11.32 15.45 1.73
C ALA A 63 10.98 14.81 0.39
N ASN A 64 11.15 13.48 0.24
CA ASN A 64 10.95 12.79 -1.05
C ASN A 64 9.77 11.82 -1.07
N GLY A 65 9.16 11.54 0.08
CA GLY A 65 8.07 10.56 0.14
C GLY A 65 6.75 11.12 -0.38
N PHE A 66 5.87 10.19 -0.77
CA PHE A 66 4.50 10.52 -1.11
C PHE A 66 3.70 10.68 0.18
N ILE A 67 3.08 11.84 0.38
CA ILE A 67 2.39 12.12 1.63
C ILE A 67 1.03 11.40 1.70
N LEU A 68 0.86 10.63 2.76
CA LEU A 68 -0.45 10.13 3.18
C LEU A 68 -0.90 11.03 4.33
N SER A 69 -1.84 11.88 4.05
CA SER A 69 -2.25 12.96 4.95
C SER A 69 -2.59 12.47 6.35
N GLY A 70 -2.25 13.27 7.36
CA GLY A 70 -2.57 13.00 8.77
C GLY A 70 -4.03 13.20 9.11
N VAL A 71 -4.88 12.57 8.36
CA VAL A 71 -6.33 12.53 8.61
C VAL A 71 -6.71 11.07 8.77
N GLU A 72 -7.34 10.75 9.89
CA GLU A 72 -7.78 9.37 10.14
C GLU A 72 -8.66 8.90 8.99
N GLY A 73 -8.30 7.77 8.41
CA GLY A 73 -9.00 7.19 7.28
C GLY A 73 -8.48 7.63 5.92
N ALA A 74 -7.50 8.54 5.85
CA ALA A 74 -6.86 8.88 4.59
C ALA A 74 -6.17 7.64 4.03
N ALA A 75 -6.36 7.35 2.76
CA ALA A 75 -5.90 6.10 2.16
C ALA A 75 -5.34 6.31 0.76
N VAL A 76 -4.47 5.38 0.37
CA VAL A 76 -3.92 5.32 -0.99
C VAL A 76 -3.91 3.85 -1.44
N THR A 77 -4.23 3.61 -2.70
CA THR A 77 -4.18 2.27 -3.29
C THR A 77 -3.06 2.23 -4.34
N LEU A 78 -2.22 1.22 -4.23
CA LEU A 78 -1.08 1.01 -5.12
C LEU A 78 -1.18 -0.37 -5.78
N HIS A 79 -0.56 -0.48 -6.96
CA HIS A 79 -0.58 -1.73 -7.75
C HIS A 79 0.82 -2.30 -7.94
N VAL A 80 1.73 -2.00 -7.02
CA VAL A 80 3.11 -2.48 -7.07
C VAL A 80 3.25 -3.80 -6.33
N THR A 81 4.21 -4.60 -6.73
CA THR A 81 4.52 -5.88 -6.10
C THR A 81 5.70 -5.79 -5.13
N GLY A 82 6.43 -4.67 -5.16
CA GLY A 82 7.61 -4.46 -4.32
C GLY A 82 7.27 -4.09 -2.89
N VAL A 83 8.33 -3.93 -2.09
CA VAL A 83 8.24 -3.46 -0.70
C VAL A 83 7.76 -2.02 -0.68
N ILE A 84 6.88 -1.70 0.26
CA ILE A 84 6.43 -0.34 0.51
C ILE A 84 6.92 0.06 1.90
N GLN A 85 7.60 1.21 1.97
CA GLN A 85 8.14 1.76 3.21
C GLN A 85 7.42 3.05 3.56
N GLY A 86 7.51 3.44 4.83
CA GLY A 86 6.98 4.72 5.29
C GLY A 86 7.87 5.36 6.34
N ILE A 87 7.69 6.64 6.55
CA ILE A 87 8.43 7.42 7.54
C ILE A 87 7.56 8.56 8.03
N VAL A 88 7.74 8.95 9.29
CA VAL A 88 7.09 10.13 9.87
C VAL A 88 8.15 11.14 10.31
N ALA A 89 7.75 12.41 10.40
CA ALA A 89 8.68 13.47 10.78
C ALA A 89 9.05 13.41 12.27
N ALA A 90 8.13 12.98 13.12
CA ALA A 90 8.34 12.88 14.56
C ALA A 90 7.39 11.83 15.15
N GLY A 91 7.81 11.21 16.24
CA GLY A 91 7.00 10.22 16.94
C GLY A 91 6.79 8.94 16.13
N SER A 92 5.57 8.49 16.05
CA SER A 92 5.17 7.33 15.27
C SER A 92 3.71 7.46 14.86
N GLN A 93 3.33 6.73 13.82
CA GLN A 93 1.94 6.70 13.37
C GLN A 93 1.58 5.30 12.92
N THR A 94 0.49 4.76 13.42
CA THR A 94 -0.03 3.48 12.96
C THR A 94 -0.71 3.66 11.62
N VAL A 95 -0.38 2.78 10.69
CA VAL A 95 -1.07 2.64 9.40
C VAL A 95 -1.59 1.22 9.28
N GLY A 96 -2.73 1.08 8.61
CA GLY A 96 -3.25 -0.23 8.26
C GLY A 96 -3.02 -0.50 6.78
N TYR A 97 -3.01 -1.75 6.40
CA TYR A 97 -2.96 -2.12 4.98
C TYR A 97 -3.78 -3.36 4.73
N PHE A 98 -4.26 -3.50 3.51
CA PHE A 98 -4.73 -4.78 3.01
C PHE A 98 -4.29 -4.96 1.57
N GLU A 99 -3.94 -6.19 1.22
CA GLU A 99 -3.46 -6.58 -0.10
C GLU A 99 -4.45 -7.55 -0.73
N GLU A 100 -4.62 -7.41 -2.03
CA GLU A 100 -5.32 -8.41 -2.85
C GLU A 100 -4.29 -9.10 -3.72
N TYR A 101 -4.26 -10.44 -3.66
CA TYR A 101 -3.24 -11.21 -4.38
C TYR A 101 -3.77 -12.58 -4.81
N ASP A 102 -3.07 -13.20 -5.72
CA ASP A 102 -3.42 -14.54 -6.23
C ASP A 102 -2.65 -15.68 -5.57
#